data_7407484003cfbce1f3e8f4352c8ae4a0
#
_entry.id   7407484003cfbce1f3e8f4352c8ae4a0
#
_cell.length_a   1.000
_cell.length_b   1.000
_cell.length_c   1.000
_cell.angle_alpha   90.00
_cell.angle_beta   90.00
_cell.angle_gamma   90.00
#
_symmetry.space_group_name_H-M   'P 1'
#
loop_
_entity.id
_entity.type
_entity.pdbx_description
1 polymer ?
#
loop_
_entity_poly.entity_id
_entity_poly.type
_entity_poly.pdbx_seq_one_letter_code
_entity_poly.pdbx_strand_id
1 'polypeptide(L)' 'MASVNEDVMLEELSSDVDEMLFKWLSTYEIPPLNLTAIILARLTWLAKQGDYTNDFIRLLESPKHILTGEDDEKVVH' A
#
# COMPACT_ATOMS: atom_id res chain seq x y z
N MET A 1 -17.44 9.18 15.66
CA MET A 1 -16.80 8.36 16.38
C MET A 1 -16.04 7.38 15.66
N ALA A 2 -16.65 6.69 14.81
CA ALA A 2 -15.94 5.68 14.08
C ALA A 2 -14.86 6.27 13.21
N SER A 3 -15.06 7.45 12.66
CA SER A 3 -14.08 7.98 11.74
C SER A 3 -12.77 8.32 12.46
N VAL A 4 -12.87 8.78 13.69
CA VAL A 4 -11.65 9.07 14.42
C VAL A 4 -10.90 7.81 14.71
N ASN A 5 -11.62 6.77 15.09
CA ASN A 5 -10.97 5.50 15.37
C ASN A 5 -10.38 4.91 14.11
N GLU A 6 -11.04 5.11 12.98
CA GLU A 6 -10.51 4.61 11.74
C GLU A 6 -9.22 5.30 11.36
N ASP A 7 -9.14 6.60 11.57
CA ASP A 7 -7.92 7.31 11.23
C ASP A 7 -6.74 6.80 12.05
N VAL A 8 -6.96 6.64 13.34
CA VAL A 8 -5.90 6.14 14.20
C VAL A 8 -5.50 4.73 13.80
N MET A 9 -6.49 3.91 13.50
CA MET A 9 -6.22 2.53 13.12
C MET A 9 -5.44 2.47 11.81
N LEU A 10 -5.79 3.31 10.86
CA LEU A 10 -5.10 3.30 9.59
C LEU A 10 -3.65 3.77 9.73
N GLU A 11 -3.41 4.73 10.62
CA GLU A 11 -2.06 5.17 10.86
C GLU A 11 -1.23 4.07 11.50
N GLU A 12 -1.82 3.39 12.47
CA GLU A 12 -1.10 2.29 13.10
C GLU A 12 -0.83 1.18 12.12
N LEU A 13 -1.80 0.89 11.27
CA LEU A 13 -1.63 -0.15 10.28
C LEU A 13 -0.53 0.23 9.30
N SER A 14 -0.49 1.48 8.88
CA SER A 14 0.55 1.93 7.97
C SER A 14 1.93 1.76 8.60
N SER A 15 2.03 2.10 9.87
CA SER A 15 3.29 1.96 10.57
C SER A 15 3.70 0.50 10.67
N ASP A 16 2.74 -0.37 10.94
CA ASP A 16 3.02 -1.79 11.01
C ASP A 16 3.50 -2.33 9.68
N VAL A 17 2.88 -1.87 8.59
CA VAL A 17 3.29 -2.31 7.27
C VAL A 17 4.72 -1.85 6.99
N ASP A 18 5.04 -0.61 7.35
CA ASP A 18 6.39 -0.12 7.14
C ASP A 18 7.40 -0.98 7.89
N GLU A 19 7.10 -1.32 9.12
CA GLU A 19 8.00 -2.15 9.89
C GLU A 19 8.20 -3.51 9.27
N MET A 20 7.12 -4.09 8.78
CA MET A 20 7.21 -5.39 8.13
C MET A 20 8.05 -5.32 6.87
N LEU A 21 7.86 -4.26 6.09
CA LEU A 21 8.62 -4.10 4.87
C LEU A 21 10.11 -3.98 5.16
N PHE A 22 10.46 -3.17 6.13
CA PHE A 22 11.85 -3.02 6.53
C PHE A 22 12.43 -4.34 7.00
N LYS A 23 11.65 -5.05 7.81
CA LYS A 23 12.13 -6.31 8.35
C LYS A 23 12.38 -7.31 7.23
N TRP A 24 11.47 -7.38 6.27
CA TRP A 24 11.63 -8.33 5.18
C TRP A 24 12.84 -7.97 4.32
N LEU A 25 13.00 -6.69 4.02
CA LEU A 25 14.13 -6.29 3.20
C LEU A 25 15.46 -6.59 3.90
N SER A 26 15.50 -6.38 5.21
CA SER A 26 16.73 -6.65 5.95
C SER A 26 17.00 -8.13 6.10
N THR A 27 15.94 -8.88 6.36
CA THR A 27 16.09 -10.30 6.66
C THR A 27 16.47 -11.08 5.43
N TYR A 28 15.81 -10.80 4.32
CA TYR A 28 16.02 -11.62 3.12
C TYR A 28 16.95 -10.99 2.13
N GLU A 29 17.30 -9.73 2.35
CA GLU A 29 18.27 -9.06 1.49
C GLU A 29 17.88 -9.14 0.01
N ILE A 30 16.62 -8.93 -0.27
CA ILE A 30 16.15 -8.95 -1.64
C ILE A 30 15.97 -7.53 -2.13
N PRO A 31 16.04 -7.31 -3.44
CA PRO A 31 15.81 -5.99 -3.98
C PRO A 31 14.38 -5.52 -3.67
N PRO A 32 14.21 -4.25 -3.36
CA PRO A 32 12.86 -3.75 -3.06
C PRO A 32 11.86 -4.02 -4.16
N LEU A 33 12.30 -3.99 -5.40
CA LEU A 33 11.39 -4.24 -6.51
C LEU A 33 10.84 -5.66 -6.46
N ASN A 34 11.69 -6.62 -6.07
CA ASN A 34 11.22 -7.99 -5.97
C ASN A 34 10.18 -8.14 -4.88
N LEU A 35 10.40 -7.48 -3.75
CA LEU A 35 9.43 -7.53 -2.68
C LEU A 35 8.13 -6.88 -3.12
N THR A 36 8.21 -5.77 -3.84
CA THR A 36 7.03 -5.11 -4.35
C THR A 36 6.24 -6.03 -5.27
N ALA A 37 6.92 -6.75 -6.13
CA ALA A 37 6.25 -7.66 -7.05
C ALA A 37 5.53 -8.77 -6.30
N ILE A 38 6.16 -9.30 -5.27
CA ILE A 38 5.54 -10.35 -4.49
C ILE A 38 4.30 -9.84 -3.78
N ILE A 39 4.41 -8.68 -3.17
CA ILE A 39 3.28 -8.12 -2.44
C ILE A 39 2.15 -7.83 -3.41
N LEU A 40 2.47 -7.27 -4.56
CA LEU A 40 1.45 -6.93 -5.54
C LEU A 40 0.73 -8.18 -6.01
N ALA A 41 1.46 -9.26 -6.22
CA ALA A 41 0.85 -10.52 -6.64
C ALA A 41 -0.12 -11.03 -5.58
N ARG A 42 0.29 -10.95 -4.32
CA ARG A 42 -0.58 -11.41 -3.24
C ARG A 42 -1.80 -10.52 -3.10
N LEU A 43 -1.62 -9.22 -3.26
CA LEU A 43 -2.76 -8.30 -3.17
C LEU A 43 -3.73 -8.53 -4.32
N THR A 44 -3.22 -8.83 -5.50
CA THR A 44 -4.07 -9.15 -6.64
C THR A 44 -4.90 -10.39 -6.35
N TRP A 45 -4.26 -11.40 -5.79
CA TRP A 45 -4.97 -12.62 -5.43
C TRP A 45 -6.07 -12.31 -4.42
N LEU A 46 -5.75 -11.49 -3.43
CA LEU A 46 -6.72 -11.14 -2.41
C LEU A 46 -7.90 -10.38 -3.00
N ALA A 47 -7.64 -9.51 -3.96
CA ALA A 47 -8.70 -8.76 -4.61
C ALA A 47 -9.67 -9.68 -5.33
N LYS A 48 -9.14 -10.73 -5.94
CA LYS A 48 -9.99 -11.71 -6.60
C LYS A 48 -10.82 -12.47 -5.60
N GLN A 49 -10.21 -12.86 -4.49
CA GLN A 49 -10.94 -13.60 -3.48
C GLN A 49 -12.04 -12.75 -2.85
N GLY A 50 -11.77 -11.47 -2.65
CA GLY A 50 -12.74 -10.56 -2.06
C GLY A 50 -13.69 -9.93 -3.04
N ASP A 51 -13.48 -10.23 -4.33
CA ASP A 51 -14.36 -9.72 -5.36
C ASP A 51 -14.34 -8.20 -5.44
N TYR A 52 -13.15 -7.61 -5.28
CA TYR A 52 -13.03 -6.17 -5.45
C TYR A 52 -11.93 -5.85 -6.46
N THR A 53 -11.82 -6.66 -7.49
CA THR A 53 -10.78 -6.49 -8.49
C THR A 53 -10.85 -5.12 -9.17
N ASN A 54 -12.06 -4.65 -9.47
CA ASN A 54 -12.18 -3.36 -10.14
C ASN A 54 -11.68 -2.23 -9.28
N ASP A 55 -11.99 -2.28 -7.99
CA ASP A 55 -11.49 -1.26 -7.07
C ASP A 55 -9.98 -1.34 -6.94
N PHE A 56 -9.46 -2.55 -6.93
CA PHE A 56 -8.02 -2.75 -6.85
C PHE A 56 -7.32 -2.14 -8.06
N ILE A 57 -7.88 -2.36 -9.25
CA ILE A 57 -7.30 -1.80 -10.46
C ILE A 57 -7.32 -0.28 -10.41
N ARG A 58 -8.40 0.28 -9.90
CA ARG A 58 -8.46 1.72 -9.76
C ARG A 58 -7.40 2.25 -8.85
N LEU A 59 -7.13 1.57 -7.76
CA LEU A 59 -6.06 1.98 -6.87
C LEU A 59 -4.73 1.96 -7.59
N LEU A 60 -4.51 0.98 -8.42
CA LEU A 60 -3.25 0.91 -9.17
C LEU A 60 -3.14 2.02 -10.19
N GLU A 61 -4.26 2.43 -10.73
CA GLU A 61 -4.23 3.46 -11.76
C GLU A 61 -4.08 4.85 -11.18
N SER A 62 -4.30 5.00 -9.89
CA SER A 62 -4.18 6.30 -9.26
C SER A 62 -3.20 6.26 -8.12
N PRO A 63 -2.01 5.75 -8.34
CA PRO A 63 -1.04 5.64 -7.25
C PRO A 63 -0.60 6.97 -6.69
N LYS A 64 -0.69 8.01 -7.47
CA LYS A 64 -0.29 9.30 -6.96
C LYS A 64 -1.08 9.70 -5.76
N HIS A 65 -2.37 9.44 -5.79
CA HIS A 65 -3.22 9.82 -4.69
C HIS A 65 -2.85 9.05 -3.43
N ILE A 66 -2.35 7.86 -3.59
CA ILE A 66 -2.00 7.05 -2.45
C ILE A 66 -0.64 7.37 -1.93
N LEU A 67 0.31 7.54 -2.82
CA LEU A 67 1.69 7.71 -2.42
C LEU A 67 2.00 9.11 -1.97
N THR A 68 1.46 10.10 -2.64
CA THR A 68 1.84 11.45 -2.34
C THR A 68 0.74 12.26 -1.72
N GLY A 69 -0.48 11.79 -1.83
CA GLY A 69 -1.57 12.58 -1.34
C GLY A 69 -1.62 13.89 -2.08
N GLU A 70 -1.58 14.95 -1.36
CA GLU A 70 -1.65 16.22 -2.01
C GLU A 70 -0.33 16.64 -2.54
N ASP A 71 0.71 15.94 -2.21
CA ASP A 71 2.01 16.34 -2.68
C ASP A 71 2.14 16.29 -4.16
N ASP A 72 1.41 15.46 -4.81
CA ASP A 72 1.61 15.30 -6.21
C ASP A 72 1.33 16.59 -6.93
N GLU A 73 0.53 17.45 -6.41
CA GLU A 73 0.33 18.67 -7.05
C GLU A 73 1.51 19.49 -7.07
N LYS A 74 2.23 19.52 -5.99
CA LYS A 74 3.42 20.30 -6.00
C LYS A 74 4.46 19.68 -6.79
N VAL A 75 4.56 18.42 -6.72
CA VAL A 75 5.59 17.73 -7.41
C VAL A 75 5.45 17.88 -8.88
N VAL A 76 4.28 17.99 -9.31
CA VAL A 76 4.05 18.01 -10.68
C VAL A 76 4.66 19.16 -11.36
N HIS A 77 4.86 20.14 -10.68
CA HIS A 77 5.46 21.19 -11.32
C HIS A 77 6.73 21.46 -10.87
#